data_da025041e5a6f44d40081e6cb93fc36b
#
_entry.id   da025041e5a6f44d40081e6cb93fc36b
#
_cell.length_a   1.000
_cell.length_b   1.000
_cell.length_c   1.000
_cell.angle_alpha   90.00
_cell.angle_beta   90.00
_cell.angle_gamma   90.00
#
_symmetry.space_group_name_H-M   'P 1'
#
loop_
_entity.id
_entity.type
_entity.pdbx_description
1 polymer ?
#
loop_
_entity_poly.entity_id
_entity_poly.type
_entity_poly.pdbx_seq_one_letter_code
_entity_poly.pdbx_strand_id
1 'polypeptide(L)'
;MNLVYRVSTKSDIHKIYELSRNLIDEYEDIQNIDYEKVLTWVYKKIEGNIHEYTSIYLDNTLVGYYHFYEDKDKMELDDFYIFSEYQNKGIGSKVLSELIQTEKTIYLYVFVKNVKAIRLYERYGFKICKRFNKNRYIMER
;
A
#
# COMPACT_ATOMS: atom_id res chain seq x y z
N MET A 1 -3.87 -15.05 15.52
CA MET A 1 -3.63 -14.85 14.07
C MET A 1 -2.15 -15.04 13.80
N ASN A 2 -1.83 -15.97 12.93
CA ASN A 2 -0.45 -16.32 12.65
C ASN A 2 -0.07 -15.86 11.23
N LEU A 3 0.53 -14.68 11.13
CA LEU A 3 0.98 -14.12 9.86
C LEU A 3 2.45 -14.47 9.61
N VAL A 4 2.76 -14.81 8.38
CA VAL A 4 4.14 -15.05 7.91
C VAL A 4 4.42 -14.09 6.76
N TYR A 5 5.61 -13.50 6.77
CA TYR A 5 6.03 -12.53 5.77
C TYR A 5 7.18 -13.10 4.93
N ARG A 6 7.09 -12.94 3.62
CA ARG A 6 8.12 -13.41 2.69
C ARG A 6 8.44 -12.33 1.67
N VAL A 7 9.69 -12.27 1.24
CA VAL A 7 10.08 -11.38 0.15
C VAL A 7 9.33 -11.80 -1.12
N SER A 8 8.70 -10.83 -1.78
CA SER A 8 7.98 -11.09 -3.03
C SER A 8 8.96 -11.43 -4.16
N THR A 9 8.48 -12.16 -5.16
CA THR A 9 9.27 -12.60 -6.30
C THR A 9 8.63 -12.16 -7.61
N LYS A 10 9.28 -12.44 -8.73
CA LYS A 10 8.76 -12.10 -10.06
C LYS A 10 7.34 -12.63 -10.29
N SER A 11 6.99 -13.77 -9.71
CA SER A 11 5.65 -14.34 -9.85
C SER A 11 4.56 -13.51 -9.17
N ASP A 12 4.93 -12.58 -8.30
CA ASP A 12 3.99 -11.70 -7.60
C ASP A 12 3.68 -10.40 -8.37
N ILE A 13 4.50 -10.05 -9.36
CA ILE A 13 4.41 -8.75 -10.05
C ILE A 13 3.02 -8.50 -10.61
N HIS A 14 2.49 -9.47 -11.35
CA HIS A 14 1.20 -9.31 -12.02
C HIS A 14 0.06 -9.07 -11.04
N LYS A 15 0.05 -9.78 -9.92
CA LYS A 15 -1.00 -9.64 -8.90
C LYS A 15 -0.94 -8.27 -8.22
N ILE A 16 0.26 -7.82 -7.88
CA ILE A 16 0.46 -6.49 -7.28
C ILE A 16 0.02 -5.41 -8.26
N TYR A 17 0.39 -5.55 -9.54
CA TYR A 17 0.00 -4.61 -10.59
C TYR A 17 -1.52 -4.54 -10.73
N GLU A 18 -2.23 -5.68 -10.73
CA GLU A 18 -3.69 -5.69 -10.81
C GLU A 18 -4.34 -4.97 -9.63
N LEU A 19 -3.80 -5.16 -8.42
CA LEU A 19 -4.28 -4.47 -7.23
C LEU A 19 -4.10 -2.95 -7.33
N SER A 20 -2.93 -2.51 -7.82
CA SER A 20 -2.67 -1.09 -8.06
C SER A 20 -3.62 -0.51 -9.11
N ARG A 21 -3.82 -1.23 -10.21
CA ARG A 21 -4.74 -0.81 -11.28
C ARG A 21 -6.17 -0.67 -10.76
N ASN A 22 -6.63 -1.62 -9.95
CA ASN A 22 -7.97 -1.56 -9.38
C ASN A 22 -8.17 -0.33 -8.49
N LEU A 23 -7.16 0.06 -7.71
CA LEU A 23 -7.22 1.27 -6.90
C LEU A 23 -7.27 2.53 -7.77
N ILE A 24 -6.45 2.57 -8.82
CA ILE A 24 -6.47 3.68 -9.78
C ILE A 24 -7.84 3.79 -10.45
N ASP A 25 -8.38 2.67 -10.91
CA ASP A 25 -9.69 2.64 -11.58
C ASP A 25 -10.81 3.11 -10.65
N GLU A 26 -10.70 2.82 -9.36
CA GLU A 26 -11.73 3.17 -8.38
C GLU A 26 -11.63 4.62 -7.90
N TYR A 27 -10.42 5.14 -7.69
CA TYR A 27 -10.22 6.39 -6.96
C TYR A 27 -9.59 7.52 -7.78
N GLU A 28 -8.91 7.22 -8.90
CA GLU A 28 -8.27 8.24 -9.72
C GLU A 28 -9.27 8.87 -10.68
N ASP A 29 -9.03 10.13 -11.04
CA ASP A 29 -9.78 10.82 -12.09
C ASP A 29 -9.19 10.44 -13.46
N ILE A 30 -9.62 9.29 -13.98
CA ILE A 30 -9.05 8.66 -15.17
C ILE A 30 -9.14 9.57 -16.40
N GLN A 31 -10.19 10.39 -16.49
CA GLN A 31 -10.40 11.29 -17.64
C GLN A 31 -9.38 12.40 -17.72
N ASN A 32 -8.71 12.75 -16.62
CA ASN A 32 -7.76 13.84 -16.52
C ASN A 32 -6.31 13.39 -16.38
N ILE A 33 -6.02 12.12 -16.64
CA ILE A 33 -4.67 11.56 -16.62
C ILE A 33 -4.38 10.83 -17.94
N ASP A 34 -3.10 10.65 -18.25
CA ASP A 34 -2.69 9.75 -19.31
C ASP A 34 -2.68 8.32 -18.72
N TYR A 35 -3.81 7.67 -18.81
CA TYR A 35 -4.07 6.38 -18.16
C TYR A 35 -3.02 5.32 -18.53
N GLU A 36 -2.74 5.18 -19.82
CA GLU A 36 -1.78 4.17 -20.28
C GLU A 36 -0.36 4.44 -19.77
N LYS A 37 0.06 5.70 -19.75
CA LYS A 37 1.35 6.09 -19.19
C LYS A 37 1.44 5.79 -17.71
N VAL A 38 0.37 6.10 -16.96
CA VAL A 38 0.32 5.85 -15.52
C VAL A 38 0.45 4.35 -15.26
N LEU A 39 -0.30 3.51 -15.98
CA LEU A 39 -0.22 2.06 -15.81
C LEU A 39 1.14 1.50 -16.17
N THR A 40 1.76 2.00 -17.24
CA THR A 40 3.11 1.58 -17.62
C THR A 40 4.12 1.94 -16.54
N TRP A 41 4.03 3.15 -15.99
CA TRP A 41 4.91 3.59 -14.90
C TRP A 41 4.73 2.73 -13.66
N VAL A 42 3.48 2.44 -13.29
CA VAL A 42 3.17 1.59 -12.13
C VAL A 42 3.76 0.19 -12.29
N TYR A 43 3.60 -0.42 -13.47
CA TYR A 43 4.17 -1.74 -13.74
C TYR A 43 5.68 -1.74 -13.60
N LYS A 44 6.36 -0.76 -14.19
CA LYS A 44 7.82 -0.65 -14.13
C LYS A 44 8.31 -0.42 -12.69
N LYS A 45 7.58 0.36 -11.92
CA LYS A 45 7.90 0.59 -10.50
C LYS A 45 7.86 -0.72 -9.72
N ILE A 46 6.79 -1.50 -9.90
CA ILE A 46 6.63 -2.78 -9.21
C ILE A 46 7.72 -3.75 -9.64
N GLU A 47 7.94 -3.88 -10.95
CA GLU A 47 8.96 -4.77 -11.50
C GLU A 47 10.35 -4.42 -10.98
N GLY A 48 10.70 -3.14 -10.98
CA GLY A 48 12.01 -2.68 -10.54
C GLY A 48 12.26 -2.81 -9.05
N ASN A 49 11.22 -2.92 -8.23
CA ASN A 49 11.31 -2.98 -6.77
C ASN A 49 10.71 -4.25 -6.17
N ILE A 50 10.50 -5.27 -6.99
CA ILE A 50 9.75 -6.47 -6.53
C ILE A 50 10.37 -7.13 -5.29
N HIS A 51 11.70 -7.12 -5.16
CA HIS A 51 12.38 -7.72 -4.01
C HIS A 51 12.31 -6.87 -2.74
N GLU A 52 11.76 -5.66 -2.83
CA GLU A 52 11.47 -4.81 -1.69
C GLU A 52 10.02 -4.97 -1.21
N TYR A 53 9.17 -5.64 -1.99
CA TYR A 53 7.80 -5.96 -1.58
C TYR A 53 7.79 -7.17 -0.66
N THR A 54 6.87 -7.15 0.28
CA THR A 54 6.65 -8.26 1.21
C THR A 54 5.29 -8.89 0.95
N SER A 55 5.29 -10.20 0.81
CA SER A 55 4.08 -11.02 0.67
C SER A 55 3.60 -11.46 2.07
N ILE A 56 2.32 -11.29 2.32
CA ILE A 56 1.69 -11.60 3.62
C ILE A 56 0.94 -12.92 3.49
N TYR A 57 1.25 -13.88 4.35
CA TYR A 57 0.59 -15.19 4.40
C TYR A 57 -0.13 -15.38 5.72
N LEU A 58 -1.33 -15.94 5.65
CA LEU A 58 -2.09 -16.41 6.81
C LEU A 58 -2.36 -17.91 6.59
N ASP A 59 -1.83 -18.74 7.47
CA ASP A 59 -1.97 -20.21 7.39
C ASP A 59 -1.63 -20.76 6.00
N ASN A 60 -0.49 -20.34 5.47
CA ASN A 60 0.04 -20.71 4.14
C ASN A 60 -0.77 -20.17 2.95
N THR A 61 -1.73 -19.30 3.18
CA THR A 61 -2.50 -18.64 2.13
C THR A 61 -2.04 -17.21 1.96
N LEU A 62 -1.73 -16.82 0.72
CA LEU A 62 -1.37 -15.44 0.41
C LEU A 62 -2.59 -14.55 0.59
N VAL A 63 -2.48 -13.52 1.43
CA VAL A 63 -3.60 -12.64 1.78
C VAL A 63 -3.36 -11.17 1.42
N GLY A 64 -2.14 -10.80 1.06
CA GLY A 64 -1.85 -9.43 0.68
C GLY A 64 -0.38 -9.15 0.49
N TYR A 65 -0.07 -7.88 0.28
CA TYR A 65 1.29 -7.38 0.04
C TYR A 65 1.48 -6.02 0.68
N TYR A 66 2.74 -5.67 0.99
CA TYR A 66 3.11 -4.29 1.26
C TYR A 66 4.49 -3.96 0.70
N HIS A 67 4.73 -2.67 0.46
CA HIS A 67 6.02 -2.11 0.09
C HIS A 67 6.38 -1.06 1.13
N PHE A 68 7.31 -1.37 2.00
CA PHE A 68 7.72 -0.51 3.12
C PHE A 68 9.23 -0.37 3.08
N TYR A 69 9.71 0.84 2.84
CA TYR A 69 11.12 1.07 2.59
C TYR A 69 11.61 2.39 3.16
N GLU A 70 12.92 2.46 3.35
CA GLU A 70 13.58 3.68 3.82
C GLU A 70 13.70 4.69 2.69
N ASP A 71 13.26 5.93 2.98
CA ASP A 71 13.43 7.09 2.12
C ASP A 71 14.12 8.19 2.94
N LYS A 72 15.44 8.28 2.80
CA LYS A 72 16.28 9.17 3.60
C LYS A 72 16.13 8.85 5.09
N ASP A 73 15.62 9.80 5.87
CA ASP A 73 15.44 9.63 7.31
C ASP A 73 14.02 9.17 7.71
N LYS A 74 13.18 8.90 6.72
CA LYS A 74 11.80 8.44 6.91
C LYS A 74 11.59 7.08 6.32
N MET A 75 10.46 6.46 6.66
CA MET A 75 9.97 5.25 5.99
C MET A 75 8.77 5.61 5.13
N GLU A 76 8.69 5.05 3.95
CA GLU A 76 7.47 5.15 3.13
C GLU A 76 6.74 3.82 3.12
N LEU A 77 5.43 3.86 3.39
CA LEU A 77 4.52 2.76 3.13
C LEU A 77 3.85 3.04 1.78
N ASP A 78 4.48 2.55 0.71
CA ASP A 78 4.10 2.90 -0.66
C ASP A 78 2.84 2.15 -1.12
N ASP A 79 2.88 0.84 -1.02
CA ASP A 79 1.74 -0.02 -1.36
C ASP A 79 1.40 -0.89 -0.17
N PHE A 80 0.12 -1.05 0.11
CA PHE A 80 -0.35 -1.91 1.19
C PHE A 80 -1.73 -2.43 0.82
N TYR A 81 -1.80 -3.72 0.50
CA TYR A 81 -3.01 -4.35 0.01
C TYR A 81 -3.34 -5.60 0.79
N ILE A 82 -4.58 -5.70 1.26
CA ILE A 82 -5.15 -6.95 1.73
C ILE A 82 -6.24 -7.33 0.72
N PHE A 83 -6.21 -8.55 0.21
CA PHE A 83 -7.19 -9.00 -0.78
C PHE A 83 -8.59 -8.88 -0.21
N SER A 84 -9.56 -8.54 -1.06
CA SER A 84 -10.93 -8.23 -0.63
C SER A 84 -11.57 -9.32 0.23
N GLU A 85 -11.35 -10.59 -0.12
CA GLU A 85 -11.89 -11.72 0.62
C GLU A 85 -11.30 -11.88 2.03
N TYR A 86 -10.18 -11.22 2.32
CA TYR A 86 -9.51 -11.27 3.62
C TYR A 86 -9.60 -9.96 4.40
N GLN A 87 -10.31 -8.97 3.87
CA GLN A 87 -10.51 -7.70 4.55
C GLN A 87 -11.51 -7.83 5.70
N ASN A 88 -11.51 -6.87 6.61
CA ASN A 88 -12.40 -6.81 7.78
C ASN A 88 -12.21 -7.98 8.76
N LYS A 89 -11.03 -8.59 8.76
CA LYS A 89 -10.66 -9.70 9.65
C LYS A 89 -9.51 -9.36 10.58
N GLY A 90 -9.08 -8.09 10.57
CA GLY A 90 -7.99 -7.62 11.43
C GLY A 90 -6.59 -7.84 10.89
N ILE A 91 -6.42 -8.36 9.67
CA ILE A 91 -5.10 -8.62 9.08
C ILE A 91 -4.36 -7.31 8.85
N GLY A 92 -5.01 -6.34 8.20
CA GLY A 92 -4.41 -5.03 7.94
C GLY A 92 -3.99 -4.33 9.21
N SER A 93 -4.83 -4.39 10.24
CA SER A 93 -4.52 -3.83 11.55
C SER A 93 -3.31 -4.50 12.18
N LYS A 94 -3.23 -5.83 12.11
CA LYS A 94 -2.09 -6.59 12.66
C LYS A 94 -0.79 -6.20 11.96
N VAL A 95 -0.79 -6.18 10.64
CA VAL A 95 0.39 -5.80 9.85
C VAL A 95 0.82 -4.37 10.20
N LEU A 96 -0.11 -3.44 10.19
CA LEU A 96 0.18 -2.04 10.48
C LEU A 96 0.73 -1.85 11.89
N SER A 97 0.18 -2.57 12.88
CA SER A 97 0.67 -2.51 14.26
C SER A 97 2.15 -2.95 14.38
N GLU A 98 2.59 -3.82 13.49
CA GLU A 98 3.99 -4.27 13.45
C GLU A 98 4.88 -3.26 12.71
N LEU A 99 4.41 -2.72 11.59
CA LEU A 99 5.20 -1.75 10.80
C LEU A 99 5.48 -0.47 11.58
N ILE A 100 4.57 -0.02 12.43
CA ILE A 100 4.74 1.21 13.19
C ILE A 100 5.68 1.08 14.40
N GLN A 101 6.31 -0.08 14.62
CA GLN A 101 7.27 -0.27 15.71
C GLN A 101 8.63 0.42 15.46
N THR A 102 8.78 1.13 14.38
CA THR A 102 9.97 1.94 14.10
C THR A 102 9.90 3.28 14.84
N GLU A 103 11.08 3.84 15.17
CA GLU A 103 11.18 5.21 15.71
C GLU A 103 11.16 6.27 14.61
N LYS A 104 11.32 5.85 13.35
CA LYS A 104 11.31 6.77 12.21
C LYS A 104 9.90 7.22 11.90
N THR A 105 9.79 8.44 11.38
CA THR A 105 8.54 8.93 10.80
C THR A 105 8.15 8.06 9.61
N ILE A 106 6.90 7.66 9.56
CA ILE A 106 6.34 6.93 8.43
C ILE A 106 5.42 7.87 7.68
N TYR A 107 5.54 7.91 6.35
CA TYR A 107 4.60 8.65 5.52
C TYR A 107 4.02 7.75 4.44
N LEU A 108 2.86 8.14 3.93
CA LEU A 108 2.18 7.42 2.86
C LEU A 108 1.32 8.39 2.04
N TYR A 109 1.05 7.98 0.81
CA TYR A 109 0.06 8.64 -0.04
C TYR A 109 -1.21 7.81 -0.01
N VAL A 110 -2.35 8.46 0.07
CA VAL A 110 -3.65 7.78 0.08
C VAL A 110 -4.65 8.58 -0.76
N PHE A 111 -5.47 7.88 -1.51
CA PHE A 111 -6.52 8.54 -2.28
C PHE A 111 -7.51 9.22 -1.34
N VAL A 112 -7.87 10.46 -1.64
CA VAL A 112 -8.82 11.27 -0.85
C VAL A 112 -10.15 10.53 -0.68
N LYS A 113 -10.59 9.81 -1.70
CA LYS A 113 -11.86 9.06 -1.70
C LYS A 113 -11.78 7.71 -0.96
N ASN A 114 -10.59 7.25 -0.64
CA ASN A 114 -10.41 5.98 0.06
C ASN A 114 -10.56 6.17 1.57
N VAL A 115 -11.78 6.49 1.98
CA VAL A 115 -12.11 6.81 3.38
C VAL A 115 -11.79 5.64 4.32
N LYS A 116 -12.00 4.41 3.86
CA LYS A 116 -11.73 3.22 4.66
C LYS A 116 -10.24 3.11 5.03
N ALA A 117 -9.36 3.34 4.06
CA ALA A 117 -7.91 3.32 4.32
C ALA A 117 -7.50 4.48 5.23
N ILE A 118 -8.01 5.68 4.98
CA ILE A 118 -7.73 6.85 5.81
C ILE A 118 -8.09 6.57 7.27
N ARG A 119 -9.26 6.00 7.53
CA ARG A 119 -9.71 5.65 8.88
C ARG A 119 -8.81 4.62 9.54
N LEU A 120 -8.36 3.62 8.77
CA LEU A 120 -7.43 2.63 9.28
C LEU A 120 -6.14 3.31 9.74
N TYR A 121 -5.55 4.14 8.89
CA TYR A 121 -4.30 4.82 9.22
C TYR A 121 -4.47 5.76 10.41
N GLU A 122 -5.58 6.50 10.48
CA GLU A 122 -5.87 7.39 11.61
C GLU A 122 -5.93 6.63 12.93
N ARG A 123 -6.49 5.43 12.95
CA ARG A 123 -6.53 4.61 14.17
C ARG A 123 -5.13 4.24 14.68
N TYR A 124 -4.13 4.24 13.80
CA TYR A 124 -2.75 3.92 14.17
C TYR A 124 -1.86 5.15 14.26
N GLY A 125 -2.46 6.32 14.42
CA GLY A 125 -1.75 7.55 14.73
C GLY A 125 -1.27 8.35 13.53
N PHE A 126 -1.63 7.95 12.31
CA PHE A 126 -1.34 8.73 11.12
C PHE A 126 -2.28 9.94 11.05
N LYS A 127 -1.76 11.05 10.58
CA LYS A 127 -2.54 12.29 10.38
C LYS A 127 -2.33 12.80 8.97
N ILE A 128 -3.37 13.37 8.38
CA ILE A 128 -3.25 14.07 7.11
C ILE A 128 -2.40 15.31 7.36
N CYS A 129 -1.24 15.39 6.73
CA CYS A 129 -0.35 16.54 6.90
C CYS A 129 -0.33 17.44 5.67
N LYS A 130 -0.74 16.95 4.51
CA LYS A 130 -0.70 17.70 3.27
C LYS A 130 -1.65 17.09 2.25
N ARG A 131 -2.25 17.94 1.41
CA ARG A 131 -2.92 17.50 0.20
C ARG A 131 -1.93 17.53 -0.95
N PHE A 132 -1.56 16.38 -1.47
CA PHE A 132 -0.53 16.26 -2.52
C PHE A 132 -1.05 16.80 -3.86
N ASN A 133 -2.27 16.38 -4.24
CA ASN A 133 -2.97 16.87 -5.44
C ASN A 133 -4.48 16.76 -5.19
N LYS A 134 -5.30 16.90 -6.23
CA LYS A 134 -6.76 16.81 -6.09
C LYS A 134 -7.21 15.47 -5.52
N ASN A 135 -6.44 14.40 -5.76
CA ASN A 135 -6.87 13.03 -5.52
C ASN A 135 -6.16 12.33 -4.36
N ARG A 136 -5.09 12.93 -3.81
CA ARG A 136 -4.29 12.26 -2.76
C ARG A 136 -3.95 13.17 -1.60
N TYR A 137 -3.93 12.56 -0.42
CA TYR A 137 -3.31 13.13 0.77
C TYR A 137 -1.96 12.48 1.04
N ILE A 138 -1.10 13.20 1.75
CA ILE A 138 0.05 12.63 2.44
C ILE A 138 -0.33 12.53 3.92
N MET A 139 -0.17 11.33 4.47
CA MET A 139 -0.36 11.09 5.90
C MET A 139 0.98 10.73 6.54
N GLU A 140 1.18 11.13 7.79
CA GLU A 140 2.39 10.85 8.55
C GLU A 140 2.08 10.39 9.97
N ARG A 141 2.96 9.56 10.48
CA ARG A 141 2.99 9.14 11.87
C ARG A 141 4.39 9.19 12.42
#